data_22051970e74e62f382b23aad10fad125
#
_entry.id   22051970e74e62f382b23aad10fad125
#
_cell.length_a   1.000
_cell.length_b   1.000
_cell.length_c   1.000
_cell.angle_alpha   90.00
_cell.angle_beta   90.00
_cell.angle_gamma   90.00
#
_symmetry.space_group_name_H-M   'P 1'
#
loop_
_entity.id
_entity.type
_entity.pdbx_description
1 polymer ?
#
loop_
_entity_poly.entity_id
_entity_poly.type
_entity_poly.pdbx_seq_one_letter_code
_entity_poly.pdbx_strand_id
1 'polypeptide(L)'
;MLSRAALCMACRLTGMLTRTDLRSTRLSARQLAQTLPRATLDVTAAQAAVAPLIEDVRSRGAAALRDAAERFDGVRPVHLRVPAAAITQALDDLDPAVREALELSIAHNRAGHTAQVPAERTTEVVPGGTVTQRWIPVERVGLYVPGGLAVYPSSVVMNAVAAQVAGVEQIALASPPQAEFAGLPHPTILAACALLGITEVYAVGGAQAIAMLAYGADAQDDTDRADAGGEVLCRGVDVITGPGNIYVAAAKRAVMGRVGIDAEAGPTEIAVLADAGADPEYVAADLLSQAEHDPNAG
;
A
#
# COMPACT_ATOMS: atom_id res chain seq x y z
N MET A 1 -6.39 37.90 -25.97
CA MET A 1 -5.26 38.73 -25.51
C MET A 1 -4.88 38.21 -24.11
N LEU A 2 -3.93 37.28 -24.05
CA LEU A 2 -3.38 36.81 -22.76
C LEU A 2 -2.61 37.97 -22.10
N SER A 3 -2.87 38.23 -20.83
CA SER A 3 -2.25 39.33 -20.10
C SER A 3 -0.74 39.16 -20.00
N ARG A 4 0.02 40.27 -19.94
CA ARG A 4 1.48 40.27 -19.77
C ARG A 4 1.95 39.45 -18.53
N ALA A 5 1.10 39.23 -17.55
CA ALA A 5 1.34 38.41 -16.36
C ALA A 5 1.36 36.91 -16.69
N ALA A 6 0.46 36.44 -17.55
CA ALA A 6 0.44 35.02 -17.99
C ALA A 6 1.67 34.67 -18.85
N LEU A 7 2.14 35.62 -19.67
CA LEU A 7 3.35 35.45 -20.48
C LEU A 7 4.63 35.40 -19.62
N CYS A 8 4.67 36.16 -18.51
CA CYS A 8 5.80 36.17 -17.57
C CYS A 8 5.86 34.90 -16.70
N MET A 9 4.71 34.29 -16.39
CA MET A 9 4.64 33.02 -15.66
C MET A 9 5.05 31.84 -16.55
N ALA A 10 4.59 31.82 -17.81
CA ALA A 10 5.01 30.81 -18.80
C ALA A 10 6.53 30.84 -19.05
N CYS A 11 7.18 32.02 -19.01
CA CYS A 11 8.61 32.16 -19.21
C CYS A 11 9.47 31.69 -18.02
N ARG A 12 8.89 31.60 -16.79
CA ARG A 12 9.58 31.04 -15.61
C ARG A 12 9.46 29.51 -15.51
N LEU A 13 8.47 28.89 -16.14
CA LEU A 13 8.26 27.44 -16.13
C LEU A 13 9.11 26.71 -17.18
N THR A 14 9.65 27.41 -18.20
CA THR A 14 10.48 26.79 -19.25
C THR A 14 11.81 26.24 -18.74
N GLY A 15 12.22 26.53 -17.50
CA GLY A 15 13.39 25.95 -16.85
C GLY A 15 13.12 24.73 -15.96
N MET A 16 11.84 24.43 -15.67
CA MET A 16 11.46 23.32 -14.78
C MET A 16 10.99 22.07 -15.53
N LEU A 17 10.53 22.21 -16.79
CA LEU A 17 10.05 21.08 -17.59
C LEU A 17 11.06 20.77 -18.70
N THR A 18 11.47 19.52 -18.80
CA THR A 18 12.31 19.05 -19.91
C THR A 18 11.45 18.84 -21.15
N ARG A 19 11.73 19.56 -22.20
CA ARG A 19 11.07 19.38 -23.50
C ARG A 19 11.91 18.50 -24.41
N THR A 20 11.36 17.34 -24.77
CA THR A 20 11.95 16.43 -25.75
C THR A 20 11.19 16.49 -27.07
N ASP A 21 11.82 16.92 -28.14
CA ASP A 21 11.21 16.98 -29.49
C ASP A 21 11.54 15.71 -30.28
N LEU A 22 10.52 14.88 -30.51
CA LEU A 22 10.65 13.61 -31.23
C LEU A 22 10.00 13.68 -32.63
N ARG A 23 9.58 14.84 -33.10
CA ARG A 23 8.99 15.03 -34.42
C ARG A 23 9.98 14.63 -35.50
N SER A 24 9.49 13.89 -36.50
CA SER A 24 10.28 13.39 -37.61
C SER A 24 11.40 12.39 -37.22
N THR A 25 11.42 11.90 -36.00
CA THR A 25 12.38 10.92 -35.52
C THR A 25 11.72 9.53 -35.47
N ARG A 26 12.38 8.53 -36.05
CA ARG A 26 11.97 7.12 -35.88
C ARG A 26 12.93 6.46 -34.90
N LEU A 27 12.48 6.27 -33.68
CA LEU A 27 13.24 5.59 -32.62
C LEU A 27 12.79 4.12 -32.52
N SER A 28 13.75 3.23 -32.28
CA SER A 28 13.45 1.89 -31.80
C SER A 28 12.92 1.97 -30.35
N ALA A 29 12.20 0.93 -29.90
CA ALA A 29 11.70 0.86 -28.52
C ALA A 29 12.80 1.09 -27.47
N ARG A 30 14.01 0.57 -27.71
CA ARG A 30 15.18 0.78 -26.83
C ARG A 30 15.62 2.23 -26.80
N GLN A 31 15.69 2.90 -27.94
CA GLN A 31 16.08 4.31 -28.02
C GLN A 31 15.02 5.20 -27.38
N LEU A 32 13.73 4.89 -27.59
CA LEU A 32 12.62 5.61 -26.97
C LEU A 32 12.69 5.50 -25.45
N ALA A 33 12.89 4.30 -24.90
CA ALA A 33 13.05 4.06 -23.47
C ALA A 33 14.26 4.79 -22.86
N GLN A 34 15.31 5.06 -23.64
CA GLN A 34 16.47 5.83 -23.19
C GLN A 34 16.28 7.36 -23.29
N THR A 35 15.34 7.80 -24.13
CA THR A 35 15.09 9.22 -24.39
C THR A 35 14.03 9.80 -23.47
N LEU A 36 13.02 8.99 -23.13
CA LEU A 36 11.97 9.41 -22.23
C LEU A 36 12.47 9.36 -20.77
N PRO A 37 12.17 10.38 -19.97
CA PRO A 37 12.46 10.32 -18.55
C PRO A 37 11.67 9.17 -17.91
N ARG A 38 12.33 8.45 -17.03
CA ARG A 38 11.73 7.35 -16.25
C ARG A 38 12.09 7.52 -14.80
N ALA A 39 11.14 7.26 -13.92
CA ALA A 39 11.43 7.11 -12.52
C ALA A 39 12.38 5.90 -12.33
N THR A 40 13.56 6.15 -11.77
CA THR A 40 14.52 5.08 -11.47
C THR A 40 14.40 4.70 -10.01
N LEU A 41 13.93 3.48 -9.74
CA LEU A 41 13.89 2.93 -8.40
C LEU A 41 15.19 2.13 -8.15
N ASP A 42 16.18 2.75 -7.50
CA ASP A 42 17.33 1.99 -6.99
C ASP A 42 17.01 1.40 -5.61
N VAL A 43 16.44 0.21 -5.63
CA VAL A 43 16.15 -0.54 -4.39
C VAL A 43 17.38 -1.16 -3.75
N THR A 44 18.55 -1.11 -4.37
CA THR A 44 19.75 -1.80 -3.87
C THR A 44 20.23 -1.21 -2.56
N ALA A 45 20.34 0.11 -2.49
CA ALA A 45 20.70 0.82 -1.26
C ALA A 45 19.65 0.62 -0.17
N ALA A 46 18.36 0.66 -0.54
CA ALA A 46 17.27 0.42 0.39
C ALA A 46 17.26 -1.02 0.92
N GLN A 47 17.59 -2.03 0.09
CA GLN A 47 17.71 -3.42 0.53
C GLN A 47 18.81 -3.58 1.59
N ALA A 48 19.97 -2.97 1.39
CA ALA A 48 21.03 -2.99 2.39
C ALA A 48 20.62 -2.34 3.72
N ALA A 49 19.80 -1.28 3.65
CA ALA A 49 19.30 -0.59 4.83
C ALA A 49 18.22 -1.38 5.59
N VAL A 50 17.36 -2.13 4.90
CA VAL A 50 16.26 -2.88 5.55
C VAL A 50 16.67 -4.26 6.05
N ALA A 51 17.74 -4.86 5.51
CA ALA A 51 18.16 -6.21 5.90
C ALA A 51 18.42 -6.36 7.42
N PRO A 52 19.18 -5.47 8.08
CA PRO A 52 19.39 -5.57 9.53
C PRO A 52 18.09 -5.34 10.33
N LEU A 53 17.16 -4.53 9.84
CA LEU A 53 15.87 -4.30 10.48
C LEU A 53 14.98 -5.54 10.41
N ILE A 54 14.96 -6.23 9.26
CA ILE A 54 14.22 -7.48 9.08
C ILE A 54 14.75 -8.55 10.03
N GLU A 55 16.07 -8.69 10.14
CA GLU A 55 16.68 -9.67 11.06
C GLU A 55 16.43 -9.32 12.52
N ASP A 56 16.41 -8.03 12.86
CA ASP A 56 16.10 -7.57 14.20
C ASP A 56 14.65 -7.91 14.59
N VAL A 57 13.67 -7.66 13.72
CA VAL A 57 12.28 -8.06 13.95
C VAL A 57 12.16 -9.58 14.09
N ARG A 58 12.86 -10.33 13.25
CA ARG A 58 12.85 -11.79 13.28
C ARG A 58 13.39 -12.35 14.59
N SER A 59 14.42 -11.72 15.17
CA SER A 59 15.10 -12.21 16.37
C SER A 59 14.49 -11.69 17.68
N ARG A 60 13.98 -10.45 17.70
CA ARG A 60 13.49 -9.76 18.93
C ARG A 60 11.99 -9.48 18.92
N GLY A 61 11.27 -9.77 17.81
CA GLY A 61 9.81 -9.64 17.73
C GLY A 61 9.29 -8.24 18.15
N ALA A 62 8.35 -8.22 19.08
CA ALA A 62 7.69 -7.00 19.53
C ALA A 62 8.65 -5.89 20.03
N ALA A 63 9.77 -6.27 20.66
CA ALA A 63 10.77 -5.29 21.10
C ALA A 63 11.37 -4.51 19.93
N ALA A 64 11.77 -5.21 18.85
CA ALA A 64 12.31 -4.58 17.66
C ALA A 64 11.28 -3.69 16.97
N LEU A 65 10.01 -4.10 16.95
CA LEU A 65 8.92 -3.29 16.39
C LEU A 65 8.74 -1.96 17.14
N ARG A 66 8.80 -1.96 18.48
CA ARG A 66 8.72 -0.75 19.28
C ARG A 66 9.93 0.16 19.07
N ASP A 67 11.14 -0.41 19.06
CA ASP A 67 12.37 0.35 18.84
C ASP A 67 12.37 1.00 17.43
N ALA A 68 11.90 0.29 16.44
CA ALA A 68 11.75 0.82 15.08
C ALA A 68 10.69 1.92 14.98
N ALA A 69 9.54 1.77 15.65
CA ALA A 69 8.49 2.79 15.69
C ALA A 69 9.00 4.07 16.38
N GLU A 70 9.71 3.95 17.52
CA GLU A 70 10.31 5.09 18.18
C GLU A 70 11.32 5.82 17.29
N ARG A 71 12.14 5.08 16.56
CA ARG A 71 13.16 5.63 15.67
C ARG A 71 12.60 6.29 14.41
N PHE A 72 11.60 5.69 13.77
CA PHE A 72 11.14 6.09 12.43
C PHE A 72 9.82 6.85 12.45
N ASP A 73 8.93 6.52 13.40
CA ASP A 73 7.60 7.13 13.54
C ASP A 73 7.55 8.15 14.69
N GLY A 74 8.63 8.26 15.50
CA GLY A 74 8.74 9.22 16.60
C GLY A 74 7.83 8.91 17.77
N VAL A 75 7.30 7.70 17.86
CA VAL A 75 6.40 7.27 18.95
C VAL A 75 6.66 5.81 19.29
N ARG A 76 6.68 5.51 20.58
CA ARG A 76 6.76 4.12 21.08
C ARG A 76 5.36 3.62 21.41
N PRO A 77 4.72 2.82 20.57
CA PRO A 77 3.34 2.40 20.80
C PRO A 77 3.25 1.49 22.02
N VAL A 78 2.26 1.72 22.89
CA VAL A 78 1.91 0.83 23.98
C VAL A 78 1.28 -0.44 23.41
N HIS A 79 0.35 -0.28 22.48
CA HIS A 79 -0.37 -1.35 21.83
C HIS A 79 0.17 -1.56 20.40
N LEU A 80 0.95 -2.63 20.18
CA LEU A 80 1.36 -3.02 18.83
C LEU A 80 0.18 -3.61 18.07
N ARG A 81 -0.63 -4.47 18.70
CA ARG A 81 -1.93 -4.85 18.20
C ARG A 81 -2.97 -3.87 18.73
N VAL A 82 -3.74 -3.28 17.83
CA VAL A 82 -4.74 -2.26 18.18
C VAL A 82 -5.87 -2.92 18.98
N PRO A 83 -6.21 -2.41 20.17
CA PRO A 83 -7.33 -2.93 20.94
C PRO A 83 -8.65 -2.85 20.17
N ALA A 84 -9.49 -3.88 20.26
CA ALA A 84 -10.78 -3.91 19.58
C ALA A 84 -11.68 -2.71 19.92
N ALA A 85 -11.62 -2.23 21.16
CA ALA A 85 -12.35 -1.05 21.60
C ALA A 85 -11.96 0.21 20.82
N ALA A 86 -10.66 0.37 20.49
CA ALA A 86 -10.19 1.53 19.72
C ALA A 86 -10.70 1.48 18.26
N ILE A 87 -10.82 0.30 17.67
CA ILE A 87 -11.38 0.12 16.33
C ILE A 87 -12.88 0.45 16.32
N THR A 88 -13.62 0.00 17.34
CA THR A 88 -15.05 0.32 17.49
C THR A 88 -15.26 1.81 17.71
N GLN A 89 -14.51 2.42 18.63
CA GLN A 89 -14.59 3.84 18.91
C GLN A 89 -14.30 4.70 17.69
N ALA A 90 -13.31 4.32 16.88
CA ALA A 90 -12.99 5.04 15.65
C ALA A 90 -14.15 5.04 14.64
N LEU A 91 -14.94 3.97 14.60
CA LEU A 91 -16.14 3.92 13.75
C LEU A 91 -17.28 4.75 14.33
N ASP A 92 -17.45 4.74 15.65
CA ASP A 92 -18.51 5.51 16.33
C ASP A 92 -18.27 7.02 16.20
N ASP A 93 -17.01 7.45 16.23
CA ASP A 93 -16.60 8.85 16.13
C ASP A 93 -16.42 9.33 14.67
N LEU A 94 -16.58 8.45 13.69
CA LEU A 94 -16.35 8.80 12.28
C LEU A 94 -17.40 9.79 11.78
N ASP A 95 -16.94 10.85 11.10
CA ASP A 95 -17.82 11.80 10.42
C ASP A 95 -18.80 11.06 9.48
N PRO A 96 -20.11 11.34 9.58
CA PRO A 96 -21.12 10.64 8.78
C PRO A 96 -20.91 10.73 7.27
N ALA A 97 -20.41 11.86 6.77
CA ALA A 97 -20.15 12.02 5.33
C ALA A 97 -18.95 11.18 4.88
N VAL A 98 -17.91 11.07 5.72
CA VAL A 98 -16.77 10.19 5.46
C VAL A 98 -17.20 8.72 5.52
N ARG A 99 -18.08 8.37 6.47
CA ARG A 99 -18.65 7.02 6.55
C ARG A 99 -19.40 6.64 5.28
N GLU A 100 -20.32 7.50 4.82
CA GLU A 100 -21.07 7.27 3.58
C GLU A 100 -20.15 7.11 2.37
N ALA A 101 -19.11 7.95 2.26
CA ALA A 101 -18.12 7.85 1.19
C ALA A 101 -17.33 6.53 1.23
N LEU A 102 -16.94 6.06 2.41
CA LEU A 102 -16.25 4.78 2.58
C LEU A 102 -17.16 3.58 2.25
N GLU A 103 -18.41 3.60 2.71
CA GLU A 103 -19.40 2.56 2.39
C GLU A 103 -19.66 2.47 0.89
N LEU A 104 -19.79 3.61 0.20
CA LEU A 104 -19.91 3.67 -1.26
C LEU A 104 -18.66 3.13 -1.96
N SER A 105 -17.47 3.53 -1.49
CA SER A 105 -16.19 3.03 -2.02
C SER A 105 -16.07 1.52 -1.86
N ILE A 106 -16.44 0.97 -0.70
CA ILE A 106 -16.46 -0.49 -0.45
C ILE A 106 -17.40 -1.19 -1.44
N ALA A 107 -18.60 -0.64 -1.65
CA ALA A 107 -19.57 -1.23 -2.57
C ALA A 107 -19.05 -1.26 -4.02
N HIS A 108 -18.46 -0.16 -4.49
CA HIS A 108 -17.89 -0.06 -5.85
C HIS A 108 -16.69 -1.00 -6.03
N ASN A 109 -15.77 -1.03 -5.07
CA ASN A 109 -14.63 -1.95 -5.12
C ASN A 109 -15.08 -3.41 -5.12
N ARG A 110 -16.06 -3.76 -4.29
CA ARG A 110 -16.61 -5.12 -4.23
C ARG A 110 -17.25 -5.53 -5.54
N ALA A 111 -18.02 -4.65 -6.18
CA ALA A 111 -18.62 -4.93 -7.49
C ALA A 111 -17.54 -5.19 -8.56
N GLY A 112 -16.50 -4.33 -8.60
CA GLY A 112 -15.39 -4.49 -9.54
C GLY A 112 -14.61 -5.79 -9.33
N HIS A 113 -14.21 -6.08 -8.09
CA HIS A 113 -13.43 -7.28 -7.77
C HIS A 113 -14.24 -8.57 -7.93
N THR A 114 -15.54 -8.56 -7.65
CA THR A 114 -16.40 -9.73 -7.89
C THR A 114 -16.40 -10.13 -9.36
N ALA A 115 -16.38 -9.17 -10.27
CA ALA A 115 -16.28 -9.43 -11.72
C ALA A 115 -14.91 -10.00 -12.15
N GLN A 116 -13.87 -9.86 -11.32
CA GLN A 116 -12.51 -10.36 -11.61
C GLN A 116 -12.27 -11.78 -11.08
N VAL A 117 -13.17 -12.34 -10.25
CA VAL A 117 -13.00 -13.69 -9.71
C VAL A 117 -13.01 -14.70 -10.86
N PRO A 118 -11.93 -15.46 -11.05
CA PRO A 118 -11.85 -16.41 -12.16
C PRO A 118 -12.72 -17.65 -11.90
N ALA A 119 -13.36 -18.15 -12.95
CA ALA A 119 -14.15 -19.38 -12.87
C ALA A 119 -13.24 -20.61 -12.88
N GLU A 120 -13.65 -21.66 -12.19
CA GLU A 120 -13.06 -23.00 -12.34
C GLU A 120 -13.30 -23.51 -13.76
N ARG A 121 -12.31 -24.21 -14.31
CA ARG A 121 -12.37 -24.75 -15.68
C ARG A 121 -11.89 -26.18 -15.72
N THR A 122 -12.72 -27.08 -16.22
CA THR A 122 -12.35 -28.46 -16.53
C THR A 122 -12.18 -28.63 -18.04
N THR A 123 -11.07 -29.21 -18.46
CA THR A 123 -10.75 -29.50 -19.87
C THR A 123 -10.48 -30.99 -20.03
N GLU A 124 -11.16 -31.63 -20.97
CA GLU A 124 -10.82 -32.99 -21.39
C GLU A 124 -9.60 -32.91 -22.33
N VAL A 125 -8.49 -33.52 -21.92
CA VAL A 125 -7.20 -33.45 -22.65
C VAL A 125 -6.93 -34.72 -23.46
N VAL A 126 -7.53 -35.85 -23.07
CA VAL A 126 -7.58 -37.09 -23.82
C VAL A 126 -8.92 -37.78 -23.50
N PRO A 127 -9.41 -38.74 -24.33
CA PRO A 127 -10.66 -39.44 -24.06
C PRO A 127 -10.71 -40.01 -22.62
N GLY A 128 -11.63 -39.53 -21.80
CA GLY A 128 -11.80 -39.92 -20.40
C GLY A 128 -10.79 -39.33 -19.42
N GLY A 129 -9.82 -38.51 -19.88
CA GLY A 129 -8.85 -37.84 -19.03
C GLY A 129 -9.07 -36.33 -18.94
N THR A 130 -9.32 -35.81 -17.74
CA THR A 130 -9.63 -34.39 -17.49
C THR A 130 -8.60 -33.70 -16.62
N VAL A 131 -8.39 -32.40 -16.87
CA VAL A 131 -7.62 -31.49 -16.01
C VAL A 131 -8.53 -30.37 -15.55
N THR A 132 -8.64 -30.19 -14.23
CA THR A 132 -9.43 -29.12 -13.63
C THR A 132 -8.51 -28.04 -13.04
N GLN A 133 -8.65 -26.81 -13.53
CA GLN A 133 -8.02 -25.63 -12.96
C GLN A 133 -8.95 -25.07 -11.86
N ARG A 134 -8.43 -25.04 -10.64
CA ARG A 134 -9.13 -24.52 -9.48
C ARG A 134 -8.43 -23.29 -8.93
N TRP A 135 -9.22 -22.38 -8.37
CA TRP A 135 -8.74 -21.18 -7.69
C TRP A 135 -9.00 -21.33 -6.19
N ILE A 136 -7.93 -21.47 -5.42
CA ILE A 136 -8.00 -21.66 -3.97
C ILE A 136 -7.40 -20.43 -3.32
N PRO A 137 -8.15 -19.71 -2.46
CA PRO A 137 -7.61 -18.56 -1.74
C PRO A 137 -6.47 -18.99 -0.81
N VAL A 138 -5.55 -18.11 -0.55
CA VAL A 138 -4.58 -18.26 0.54
C VAL A 138 -5.31 -18.20 1.88
N GLU A 139 -4.73 -18.80 2.92
CA GLU A 139 -5.38 -18.82 4.24
C GLU A 139 -5.34 -17.43 4.89
N ARG A 140 -4.19 -16.73 4.74
CA ARG A 140 -3.95 -15.50 5.47
C ARG A 140 -3.21 -14.46 4.64
N VAL A 141 -3.68 -13.20 4.66
CA VAL A 141 -3.06 -12.08 3.98
C VAL A 141 -2.67 -10.97 4.96
N GLY A 142 -1.51 -10.35 4.70
CA GLY A 142 -1.05 -9.15 5.39
C GLY A 142 -1.23 -7.92 4.49
N LEU A 143 -1.97 -6.93 4.97
CA LEU A 143 -2.20 -5.68 4.27
C LEU A 143 -1.32 -4.59 4.88
N TYR A 144 -0.50 -3.94 4.08
CA TYR A 144 0.23 -2.76 4.50
C TYR A 144 -0.47 -1.50 4.00
N VAL A 145 -0.77 -0.57 4.91
CA VAL A 145 -1.41 0.70 4.59
C VAL A 145 -0.50 1.83 5.07
N PRO A 146 0.03 2.67 4.18
CA PRO A 146 0.83 3.81 4.57
C PRO A 146 -0.01 4.85 5.35
N GLY A 147 0.63 5.64 6.20
CA GLY A 147 -0.09 6.58 7.07
C GLY A 147 0.77 7.68 7.68
N GLY A 148 1.97 7.94 7.16
CA GLY A 148 2.88 8.93 7.74
C GLY A 148 2.62 10.37 7.29
N LEU A 149 2.55 10.63 5.99
CA LEU A 149 2.40 11.98 5.42
C LEU A 149 0.94 12.32 5.08
N ALA A 150 0.15 11.32 4.74
CA ALA A 150 -1.27 11.46 4.44
C ALA A 150 -2.04 10.22 4.89
N VAL A 151 -3.34 10.37 5.05
CA VAL A 151 -4.24 9.28 5.48
C VAL A 151 -4.88 8.66 4.25
N TYR A 152 -4.68 7.35 4.07
CA TYR A 152 -5.16 6.61 2.90
C TYR A 152 -6.19 5.52 3.27
N PRO A 153 -7.40 5.87 3.70
CA PRO A 153 -8.44 4.87 3.97
C PRO A 153 -8.84 4.11 2.70
N SER A 154 -8.67 4.72 1.53
CA SER A 154 -8.83 4.05 0.23
C SER A 154 -7.91 2.83 0.08
N SER A 155 -6.67 2.90 0.59
CA SER A 155 -5.75 1.75 0.56
C SER A 155 -6.25 0.59 1.42
N VAL A 156 -6.94 0.87 2.54
CA VAL A 156 -7.62 -0.17 3.32
C VAL A 156 -8.69 -0.84 2.48
N VAL A 157 -9.58 -0.04 1.86
CA VAL A 157 -10.69 -0.54 1.05
C VAL A 157 -10.19 -1.38 -0.12
N MET A 158 -9.24 -0.85 -0.90
CA MET A 158 -8.72 -1.51 -2.11
C MET A 158 -8.08 -2.86 -1.80
N ASN A 159 -7.26 -2.94 -0.76
CA ASN A 159 -6.60 -4.20 -0.39
C ASN A 159 -7.56 -5.18 0.28
N ALA A 160 -8.34 -4.72 1.26
CA ALA A 160 -9.21 -5.59 2.04
C ALA A 160 -10.37 -6.17 1.22
N VAL A 161 -11.02 -5.35 0.39
CA VAL A 161 -12.13 -5.82 -0.46
C VAL A 161 -11.63 -6.86 -1.46
N ALA A 162 -10.46 -6.66 -2.07
CA ALA A 162 -9.86 -7.65 -2.97
C ALA A 162 -9.61 -8.98 -2.25
N ALA A 163 -9.03 -8.95 -1.04
CA ALA A 163 -8.78 -10.14 -0.24
C ALA A 163 -10.09 -10.86 0.15
N GLN A 164 -11.11 -10.11 0.59
CA GLN A 164 -12.42 -10.67 0.95
C GLN A 164 -13.13 -11.32 -0.23
N VAL A 165 -13.10 -10.67 -1.40
CA VAL A 165 -13.71 -11.20 -2.63
C VAL A 165 -12.95 -12.43 -3.14
N ALA A 166 -11.64 -12.49 -2.96
CA ALA A 166 -10.84 -13.68 -3.23
C ALA A 166 -11.13 -14.86 -2.29
N GLY A 167 -11.88 -14.63 -1.19
CA GLY A 167 -12.23 -15.66 -0.21
C GLY A 167 -11.18 -15.89 0.87
N VAL A 168 -10.27 -14.92 1.09
CA VAL A 168 -9.28 -15.00 2.17
C VAL A 168 -9.97 -14.81 3.51
N GLU A 169 -9.80 -15.76 4.43
CA GLU A 169 -10.51 -15.77 5.72
C GLU A 169 -9.80 -14.91 6.78
N GLN A 170 -8.46 -14.85 6.75
CA GLN A 170 -7.68 -14.16 7.76
C GLN A 170 -6.96 -12.96 7.17
N ILE A 171 -7.30 -11.78 7.65
CA ILE A 171 -6.74 -10.50 7.19
C ILE A 171 -6.06 -9.81 8.37
N ALA A 172 -4.74 -9.62 8.28
CA ALA A 172 -3.95 -8.81 9.19
C ALA A 172 -3.59 -7.49 8.51
N LEU A 173 -3.83 -6.36 9.15
CA LEU A 173 -3.52 -5.04 8.59
C LEU A 173 -2.48 -4.33 9.44
N ALA A 174 -1.45 -3.77 8.82
CA ALA A 174 -0.45 -2.94 9.49
C ALA A 174 -0.46 -1.52 8.93
N SER A 175 -0.46 -0.54 9.81
CA SER A 175 -0.36 0.88 9.49
C SER A 175 0.49 1.61 10.54
N PRO A 176 1.26 2.65 10.17
CA PRO A 176 2.16 3.33 11.09
C PRO A 176 1.45 3.89 12.32
N PRO A 177 2.06 3.78 13.52
CA PRO A 177 1.62 4.46 14.71
C PRO A 177 1.80 5.97 14.55
N GLN A 178 0.94 6.77 15.17
CA GLN A 178 1.00 8.22 15.14
C GLN A 178 0.99 8.79 16.56
N ALA A 179 1.89 9.71 16.84
CA ALA A 179 2.01 10.31 18.17
C ALA A 179 0.74 11.08 18.59
N GLU A 180 0.06 11.71 17.64
CA GLU A 180 -1.20 12.42 17.82
C GLU A 180 -2.32 11.51 18.32
N PHE A 181 -2.29 10.22 17.97
CA PHE A 181 -3.29 9.23 18.36
C PHE A 181 -2.75 8.22 19.37
N ALA A 182 -1.91 8.68 20.29
CA ALA A 182 -1.34 7.87 21.36
C ALA A 182 -0.62 6.59 20.87
N GLY A 183 0.00 6.65 19.70
CA GLY A 183 0.70 5.52 19.10
C GLY A 183 -0.20 4.52 18.38
N LEU A 184 -1.46 4.84 18.16
CA LEU A 184 -2.35 4.07 17.28
C LEU A 184 -2.28 4.59 15.84
N PRO A 185 -2.69 3.80 14.84
CA PRO A 185 -2.93 4.29 13.49
C PRO A 185 -4.03 5.37 13.47
N HIS A 186 -4.07 6.16 12.39
CA HIS A 186 -5.07 7.22 12.24
C HIS A 186 -6.51 6.68 12.40
N PRO A 187 -7.41 7.37 13.14
CA PRO A 187 -8.77 6.89 13.40
C PRO A 187 -9.57 6.53 12.14
N THR A 188 -9.43 7.28 11.04
CA THR A 188 -10.10 6.95 9.77
C THR A 188 -9.64 5.61 9.18
N ILE A 189 -8.38 5.21 9.38
CA ILE A 189 -7.88 3.88 9.00
C ILE A 189 -8.56 2.79 9.83
N LEU A 190 -8.65 3.01 11.16
CA LEU A 190 -9.31 2.09 12.08
C LEU A 190 -10.80 1.95 11.77
N ALA A 191 -11.47 3.07 11.48
CA ALA A 191 -12.88 3.09 11.08
C ALA A 191 -13.13 2.32 9.76
N ALA A 192 -12.24 2.48 8.76
CA ALA A 192 -12.32 1.70 7.53
C ALA A 192 -12.12 0.19 7.79
N CYS A 193 -11.22 -0.17 8.71
CA CYS A 193 -11.07 -1.56 9.16
C CYS A 193 -12.36 -2.08 9.80
N ALA A 194 -12.99 -1.29 10.68
CA ALA A 194 -14.24 -1.66 11.34
C ALA A 194 -15.37 -1.88 10.32
N LEU A 195 -15.54 -0.98 9.34
CA LEU A 195 -16.53 -1.11 8.25
C LEU A 195 -16.35 -2.40 7.42
N LEU A 196 -15.11 -2.87 7.31
CA LEU A 196 -14.74 -4.09 6.58
C LEU A 196 -14.67 -5.34 7.47
N GLY A 197 -14.96 -5.21 8.77
CA GLY A 197 -14.90 -6.32 9.72
C GLY A 197 -13.48 -6.81 10.03
N ILE A 198 -12.45 -5.97 9.79
CA ILE A 198 -11.06 -6.31 10.10
C ILE A 198 -10.79 -5.95 11.56
N THR A 199 -10.51 -6.96 12.36
CA THR A 199 -10.24 -6.84 13.81
C THR A 199 -8.78 -7.03 14.16
N GLU A 200 -7.97 -7.52 13.22
CA GLU A 200 -6.55 -7.74 13.40
C GLU A 200 -5.76 -6.60 12.76
N VAL A 201 -5.53 -5.55 13.53
CA VAL A 201 -4.84 -4.32 13.09
C VAL A 201 -3.60 -4.09 13.97
N TYR A 202 -2.50 -3.69 13.34
CA TYR A 202 -1.22 -3.44 13.99
C TYR A 202 -0.77 -2.00 13.81
N ALA A 203 -0.34 -1.37 14.90
CA ALA A 203 0.31 -0.07 14.93
C ALA A 203 1.80 -0.21 14.59
N VAL A 204 2.09 -0.62 13.37
CA VAL A 204 3.45 -0.89 12.87
C VAL A 204 3.59 -0.35 11.45
N GLY A 205 4.58 0.50 11.22
CA GLY A 205 4.87 1.12 9.94
C GLY A 205 6.08 0.51 9.22
N GLY A 206 6.38 1.00 8.03
CA GLY A 206 7.65 0.78 7.33
C GLY A 206 8.03 -0.67 7.04
N ALA A 207 9.34 -0.89 6.85
CA ALA A 207 9.91 -2.19 6.55
C ALA A 207 9.73 -3.21 7.69
N GLN A 208 9.65 -2.75 8.95
CA GLN A 208 9.41 -3.61 10.09
C GLN A 208 8.01 -4.23 10.10
N ALA A 209 7.01 -3.55 9.52
CA ALA A 209 5.68 -4.14 9.32
C ALA A 209 5.73 -5.30 8.33
N ILE A 210 6.47 -5.16 7.24
CA ILE A 210 6.67 -6.22 6.26
C ILE A 210 7.39 -7.42 6.90
N ALA A 211 8.41 -7.18 7.72
CA ALA A 211 9.12 -8.23 8.45
C ALA A 211 8.18 -8.95 9.43
N MET A 212 7.37 -8.22 10.22
CA MET A 212 6.39 -8.78 11.13
C MET A 212 5.36 -9.66 10.39
N LEU A 213 4.82 -9.16 9.28
CA LEU A 213 3.85 -9.92 8.47
C LEU A 213 4.46 -11.17 7.85
N ALA A 214 5.75 -11.14 7.46
CA ALA A 214 6.43 -12.28 6.83
C ALA A 214 6.85 -13.37 7.84
N TYR A 215 7.35 -12.98 9.00
CA TYR A 215 7.96 -13.92 9.97
C TYR A 215 7.10 -14.15 11.21
N GLY A 216 6.12 -13.29 11.46
CA GLY A 216 5.42 -13.24 12.72
C GLY A 216 6.20 -12.45 13.78
N ALA A 217 5.61 -12.32 14.95
CA ALA A 217 6.24 -11.77 16.14
C ALA A 217 5.56 -12.35 17.39
N ASP A 218 6.36 -12.67 18.40
CA ASP A 218 5.86 -13.07 19.70
C ASP A 218 5.54 -11.85 20.58
N ALA A 219 4.58 -12.01 21.48
CA ALA A 219 4.25 -11.03 22.50
C ALA A 219 5.42 -10.88 23.48
N GLN A 220 5.76 -9.64 23.84
CA GLN A 220 6.85 -9.35 24.74
C GLN A 220 6.39 -9.16 26.19
N ASP A 221 5.26 -8.52 26.38
CA ASP A 221 4.75 -8.15 27.69
C ASP A 221 3.27 -8.52 27.87
N ASP A 222 2.70 -8.22 29.03
CA ASP A 222 1.32 -8.56 29.35
C ASP A 222 0.31 -7.78 28.50
N THR A 223 0.67 -6.56 28.05
CA THR A 223 -0.16 -5.77 27.14
C THR A 223 -0.26 -6.46 25.78
N ASP A 224 0.88 -6.88 25.22
CA ASP A 224 0.89 -7.63 23.95
C ASP A 224 0.05 -8.91 24.05
N ARG A 225 0.20 -9.65 25.17
CA ARG A 225 -0.57 -10.89 25.40
C ARG A 225 -2.07 -10.62 25.53
N ALA A 226 -2.43 -9.55 26.21
CA ALA A 226 -3.84 -9.17 26.37
C ALA A 226 -4.47 -8.76 25.03
N ASP A 227 -3.78 -7.93 24.25
CA ASP A 227 -4.27 -7.45 22.95
C ASP A 227 -4.33 -8.56 21.89
N ALA A 228 -3.35 -9.49 21.91
CA ALA A 228 -3.30 -10.62 20.99
C ALA A 228 -4.15 -11.82 21.44
N GLY A 229 -4.49 -11.90 22.71
CA GLY A 229 -5.17 -13.05 23.30
C GLY A 229 -4.26 -14.26 23.49
N GLY A 230 -2.94 -14.05 23.61
CA GLY A 230 -1.96 -15.13 23.79
C GLY A 230 -0.51 -14.71 23.61
N GLU A 231 0.39 -15.71 23.54
CA GLU A 231 1.84 -15.51 23.44
C GLU A 231 2.30 -15.01 22.03
N VAL A 232 1.51 -15.22 20.99
CA VAL A 232 1.83 -14.80 19.62
C VAL A 232 1.14 -13.48 19.32
N LEU A 233 1.93 -12.41 19.17
CA LEU A 233 1.43 -11.09 18.80
C LEU A 233 0.87 -11.08 17.38
N CYS A 234 1.65 -11.57 16.43
CA CYS A 234 1.27 -11.66 15.01
C CYS A 234 1.77 -12.97 14.41
N ARG A 235 0.91 -13.72 13.75
CA ARG A 235 1.33 -14.87 12.95
C ARG A 235 1.76 -14.42 11.56
N GLY A 236 2.77 -15.10 10.97
CA GLY A 236 3.16 -14.87 9.59
C GLY A 236 2.00 -15.09 8.61
N VAL A 237 2.04 -14.42 7.47
CA VAL A 237 1.02 -14.49 6.42
C VAL A 237 1.54 -15.21 5.17
N ASP A 238 0.63 -15.59 4.26
CA ASP A 238 0.97 -16.23 3.00
C ASP A 238 1.34 -15.21 1.91
N VAL A 239 0.65 -14.07 1.92
CA VAL A 239 0.85 -12.98 0.93
C VAL A 239 0.81 -11.63 1.64
N ILE A 240 1.70 -10.72 1.24
CA ILE A 240 1.70 -9.32 1.68
C ILE A 240 1.32 -8.43 0.52
N THR A 241 0.33 -7.55 0.71
CA THR A 241 -0.12 -6.57 -0.28
C THR A 241 -0.09 -5.16 0.29
N GLY A 242 -0.13 -4.19 -0.59
CA GLY A 242 -0.24 -2.78 -0.23
C GLY A 242 0.93 -1.94 -0.72
N PRO A 243 0.67 -0.64 -1.02
CA PRO A 243 1.68 0.31 -1.44
C PRO A 243 2.56 0.75 -0.28
N GLY A 244 3.74 1.28 -0.58
CA GLY A 244 4.62 1.85 0.43
C GLY A 244 5.80 2.59 -0.20
N ASN A 245 6.63 3.20 0.63
CA ASN A 245 7.85 3.86 0.18
C ASN A 245 8.93 2.85 -0.27
N ILE A 246 10.07 3.36 -0.74
CA ILE A 246 11.19 2.54 -1.23
C ILE A 246 11.66 1.47 -0.22
N TYR A 247 11.60 1.75 1.09
CA TYR A 247 12.00 0.79 2.13
C TYR A 247 10.98 -0.34 2.28
N VAL A 248 9.68 -0.03 2.12
CA VAL A 248 8.62 -1.04 2.10
C VAL A 248 8.76 -1.94 0.86
N ALA A 249 9.00 -1.36 -0.31
CA ALA A 249 9.26 -2.11 -1.55
C ALA A 249 10.51 -3.01 -1.41
N ALA A 250 11.60 -2.47 -0.85
CA ALA A 250 12.82 -3.23 -0.59
C ALA A 250 12.61 -4.37 0.42
N ALA A 251 11.81 -4.14 1.46
CA ALA A 251 11.47 -5.18 2.45
C ALA A 251 10.59 -6.27 1.83
N LYS A 252 9.59 -5.92 1.00
CA LYS A 252 8.78 -6.89 0.24
C LYS A 252 9.67 -7.76 -0.64
N ARG A 253 10.61 -7.17 -1.39
CA ARG A 253 11.60 -7.92 -2.18
C ARG A 253 12.45 -8.85 -1.31
N ALA A 254 12.89 -8.39 -0.14
CA ALA A 254 13.75 -9.19 0.74
C ALA A 254 13.05 -10.42 1.34
N VAL A 255 11.72 -10.38 1.48
CA VAL A 255 10.93 -11.50 2.03
C VAL A 255 10.32 -12.40 0.95
N MET A 256 10.50 -12.09 -0.34
CA MET A 256 10.07 -12.95 -1.44
C MET A 256 10.69 -14.36 -1.29
N GLY A 257 9.85 -15.37 -1.52
CA GLY A 257 10.23 -16.76 -1.30
C GLY A 257 9.89 -17.26 0.11
N ARG A 258 9.78 -16.39 1.10
CA ARG A 258 9.16 -16.69 2.40
C ARG A 258 7.66 -16.50 2.36
N VAL A 259 7.22 -15.37 1.75
CA VAL A 259 5.82 -15.03 1.51
C VAL A 259 5.64 -14.57 0.07
N GLY A 260 4.43 -14.64 -0.44
CA GLY A 260 4.06 -13.97 -1.68
C GLY A 260 3.97 -12.45 -1.49
N ILE A 261 4.17 -11.69 -2.54
CA ILE A 261 3.91 -10.24 -2.57
C ILE A 261 3.06 -9.89 -3.78
N ASP A 262 2.30 -8.80 -3.69
CA ASP A 262 1.55 -8.25 -4.82
C ASP A 262 2.47 -7.71 -5.92
N ALA A 263 3.31 -6.72 -5.57
CA ALA A 263 4.28 -6.09 -6.45
C ALA A 263 5.36 -5.36 -5.64
N GLU A 264 6.48 -5.06 -6.29
CA GLU A 264 7.43 -4.05 -5.85
C GLU A 264 6.93 -2.69 -6.33
N ALA A 265 5.98 -2.10 -5.61
CA ALA A 265 5.43 -0.80 -5.96
C ALA A 265 6.49 0.29 -5.70
N GLY A 266 6.93 0.92 -6.78
CA GLY A 266 7.80 2.11 -6.77
C GLY A 266 7.01 3.38 -7.07
N PRO A 267 7.70 4.50 -7.36
CA PRO A 267 7.08 5.70 -7.87
C PRO A 267 6.24 5.39 -9.11
N THR A 268 5.07 5.98 -9.18
CA THR A 268 4.18 5.82 -10.34
C THR A 268 4.56 6.80 -11.45
N GLU A 269 4.17 6.49 -12.67
CA GLU A 269 4.36 7.34 -13.85
C GLU A 269 3.01 7.60 -14.51
N ILE A 270 2.79 8.79 -15.05
CA ILE A 270 1.63 9.12 -15.87
C ILE A 270 2.08 9.54 -17.27
N ALA A 271 1.31 9.20 -18.27
CA ALA A 271 1.46 9.74 -19.61
C ALA A 271 0.11 10.27 -20.08
N VAL A 272 0.06 11.56 -20.44
CA VAL A 272 -1.14 12.19 -20.98
C VAL A 272 -0.95 12.38 -22.47
N LEU A 273 -1.78 11.71 -23.28
CA LEU A 273 -1.85 11.92 -24.72
C LEU A 273 -3.04 12.86 -25.01
N ALA A 274 -2.73 14.08 -25.41
CA ALA A 274 -3.72 15.11 -25.64
C ALA A 274 -3.48 15.82 -26.98
N ASP A 275 -4.53 16.25 -27.63
CA ASP A 275 -4.50 17.12 -28.80
C ASP A 275 -5.13 18.49 -28.51
N ALA A 276 -5.34 19.30 -29.55
CA ALA A 276 -5.91 20.65 -29.40
C ALA A 276 -7.38 20.67 -28.94
N GLY A 277 -8.05 19.53 -28.90
CA GLY A 277 -9.43 19.38 -28.41
C GLY A 277 -9.51 19.07 -26.92
N ALA A 278 -8.39 18.75 -26.29
CA ALA A 278 -8.36 18.46 -24.86
C ALA A 278 -8.46 19.74 -24.02
N ASP A 279 -9.17 19.66 -22.90
CA ASP A 279 -9.23 20.75 -21.93
C ASP A 279 -7.89 20.83 -21.16
N PRO A 280 -7.18 21.96 -21.22
CA PRO A 280 -5.90 22.12 -20.53
C PRO A 280 -6.01 22.02 -19.00
N GLU A 281 -7.16 22.35 -18.41
CA GLU A 281 -7.37 22.27 -16.96
C GLU A 281 -7.42 20.81 -16.49
N TYR A 282 -8.06 19.93 -17.27
CA TYR A 282 -8.09 18.50 -16.97
C TYR A 282 -6.72 17.86 -17.11
N VAL A 283 -5.99 18.20 -18.18
CA VAL A 283 -4.59 17.73 -18.36
C VAL A 283 -3.72 18.20 -17.21
N ALA A 284 -3.86 19.46 -16.77
CA ALA A 284 -3.08 19.98 -15.65
C ALA A 284 -3.46 19.29 -14.33
N ALA A 285 -4.75 19.00 -14.11
CA ALA A 285 -5.21 18.28 -12.91
C ALA A 285 -4.63 16.86 -12.82
N ASP A 286 -4.61 16.12 -13.93
CA ASP A 286 -4.01 14.78 -13.99
C ASP A 286 -2.50 14.81 -13.69
N LEU A 287 -1.76 15.76 -14.28
CA LEU A 287 -0.32 15.92 -14.05
C LEU A 287 -0.01 16.36 -12.61
N LEU A 288 -0.84 17.24 -12.02
CA LEU A 288 -0.69 17.67 -10.63
C LEU A 288 -0.96 16.52 -9.66
N SER A 289 -1.98 15.72 -9.92
CA SER A 289 -2.30 14.52 -9.12
C SER A 289 -1.09 13.57 -9.07
N GLN A 290 -0.41 13.38 -10.21
CA GLN A 290 0.77 12.54 -10.27
C GLN A 290 1.97 13.16 -9.52
N ALA A 291 2.20 14.47 -9.69
CA ALA A 291 3.29 15.18 -9.03
C ALA A 291 3.15 15.22 -7.49
N GLU A 292 1.90 15.20 -6.99
CA GLU A 292 1.60 15.16 -5.56
C GLU A 292 1.85 13.78 -4.93
N HIS A 293 1.86 12.73 -5.75
CA HIS A 293 1.92 11.34 -5.28
C HIS A 293 3.28 11.01 -4.63
N ASP A 294 4.41 11.41 -5.22
CA ASP A 294 5.77 11.15 -4.71
C ASP A 294 6.78 12.10 -5.35
N PRO A 295 7.82 12.57 -4.62
CA PRO A 295 8.89 13.41 -5.19
C PRO A 295 9.63 12.76 -6.38
N ASN A 296 9.60 11.44 -6.50
CA ASN A 296 10.20 10.68 -7.60
C ASN A 296 9.16 10.22 -8.64
N ALA A 297 7.89 10.68 -8.54
CA ALA A 297 6.87 10.38 -9.53
C ALA A 297 7.22 10.98 -10.89
N GLY A 298 6.94 10.28 -11.98
CA GLY A 298 7.28 10.66 -13.34
C GLY A 298 6.08 10.95 -14.24
#